data_add5c8adb3906edc84ee3970ab55011b
#
_entry.id   add5c8adb3906edc84ee3970ab55011b
#
_cell.length_a   1.000
_cell.length_b   1.000
_cell.length_c   1.000
_cell.angle_alpha   90.00
_cell.angle_beta   90.00
_cell.angle_gamma   90.00
#
_symmetry.space_group_name_H-M   'P 1'
#
loop_
_entity.id
_entity.type
_entity.pdbx_description
1 polymer ?
#
loop_
_entity_poly.entity_id
_entity_poly.type
_entity_poly.pdbx_seq_one_letter_code
_entity_poly.pdbx_strand_id
1 'polypeptide(L)'
;MDHYIEQVLGQGANSDVKKALDMYGAASMRDVLVMSETTIESLKKPANTAGDPDEDISRKTKDLLLKVAPHNRYFCQKHGVTTITDSDWSAMTSDDFDEFLGCYDPNS
;
A
#
# COMPACT_ATOMS: atom_id res chain seq x y z
N MET A 1 1.72 9.85 -0.36
CA MET A 1 1.82 8.41 -0.75
C MET A 1 3.24 7.88 -0.67
N ASP A 2 4.23 8.64 -1.18
CA ASP A 2 5.62 8.17 -1.18
C ASP A 2 6.15 7.91 0.22
N HIS A 3 5.86 8.79 1.17
CA HIS A 3 6.27 8.58 2.56
C HIS A 3 5.75 7.25 3.10
N TYR A 4 4.47 6.94 2.87
CA TYR A 4 3.87 5.70 3.34
C TYR A 4 4.55 4.47 2.71
N ILE A 5 4.75 4.50 1.40
CA ILE A 5 5.39 3.39 0.69
C ILE A 5 6.83 3.19 1.17
N GLU A 6 7.61 4.26 1.29
CA GLU A 6 9.03 4.18 1.59
C GLU A 6 9.31 4.01 3.08
N GLN A 7 8.64 4.76 3.95
CA GLN A 7 8.94 4.81 5.37
C GLN A 7 8.05 3.89 6.22
N VAL A 8 6.87 3.59 5.79
CA VAL A 8 5.94 2.74 6.54
C VAL A 8 6.00 1.30 6.03
N LEU A 9 5.84 1.11 4.72
CA LEU A 9 5.91 -0.22 4.10
C LEU A 9 7.34 -0.68 3.83
N GLY A 10 8.33 0.21 3.89
CA GLY A 10 9.73 -0.13 3.65
C GLY A 10 10.06 -0.46 2.20
N GLN A 11 9.29 0.06 1.26
CA GLN A 11 9.48 -0.19 -0.17
C GLN A 11 10.09 1.03 -0.85
N GLY A 12 11.22 0.86 -1.52
CA GLY A 12 11.94 1.95 -2.17
C GLY A 12 11.26 2.50 -3.42
N ALA A 13 11.83 3.57 -3.97
CA ALA A 13 11.29 4.25 -5.15
C ALA A 13 11.26 3.37 -6.40
N ASN A 14 12.11 2.34 -6.47
CA ASN A 14 12.16 1.40 -7.59
C ASN A 14 11.51 0.06 -7.26
N SER A 15 10.73 -0.02 -6.18
CA SER A 15 10.05 -1.24 -5.77
C SER A 15 8.88 -1.57 -6.69
N ASP A 16 8.45 -2.82 -6.67
CA ASP A 16 7.27 -3.27 -7.41
C ASP A 16 6.01 -2.54 -6.95
N VAL A 17 5.89 -2.23 -5.65
CA VAL A 17 4.77 -1.46 -5.12
C VAL A 17 4.67 -0.11 -5.83
N LYS A 18 5.78 0.63 -5.89
CA LYS A 18 5.81 1.95 -6.51
C LYS A 18 5.53 1.89 -8.00
N LYS A 19 6.17 0.93 -8.69
CA LYS A 19 6.00 0.75 -10.13
C LYS A 19 4.55 0.41 -10.49
N ALA A 20 3.92 -0.49 -9.72
CA ALA A 20 2.55 -0.89 -9.96
C ALA A 20 1.56 0.25 -9.70
N LEU A 21 1.74 1.00 -8.62
CA LEU A 21 0.89 2.13 -8.30
C LEU A 21 1.03 3.26 -9.33
N ASP A 22 2.24 3.55 -9.78
CA ASP A 22 2.49 4.55 -10.81
C ASP A 22 1.83 4.15 -12.13
N MET A 23 1.92 2.89 -12.51
CA MET A 23 1.29 2.39 -13.73
C MET A 23 -0.24 2.42 -13.66
N TYR A 24 -0.80 2.12 -12.50
CA TYR A 24 -2.25 2.20 -12.27
C TYR A 24 -2.73 3.65 -12.30
N GLY A 25 -1.86 4.60 -11.95
CA GLY A 25 -2.22 6.02 -11.91
C GLY A 25 -2.62 6.50 -10.52
N ALA A 26 -2.29 5.76 -9.48
CA ALA A 26 -2.54 6.18 -8.10
C ALA A 26 -1.62 7.35 -7.74
N ALA A 27 -2.20 8.47 -7.33
CA ALA A 27 -1.44 9.68 -6.99
C ALA A 27 -1.42 9.97 -5.50
N SER A 28 -2.30 9.35 -4.71
CA SER A 28 -2.44 9.60 -3.28
C SER A 28 -2.86 8.35 -2.53
N MET A 29 -2.75 8.40 -1.20
CA MET A 29 -3.21 7.28 -0.34
C MET A 29 -4.70 7.01 -0.52
N ARG A 30 -5.48 8.05 -0.80
CA ARG A 30 -6.91 7.88 -1.06
C ARG A 30 -7.16 6.96 -2.25
N ASP A 31 -6.37 7.11 -3.32
CA ASP A 31 -6.49 6.26 -4.51
C ASP A 31 -6.21 4.80 -4.16
N VAL A 32 -5.20 4.56 -3.31
CA VAL A 32 -4.87 3.21 -2.86
C VAL A 32 -5.98 2.63 -1.99
N LEU A 33 -6.54 3.42 -1.08
CA LEU A 33 -7.57 2.97 -0.15
C LEU A 33 -8.88 2.60 -0.82
N VAL A 34 -9.20 3.20 -1.97
CA VAL A 34 -10.43 2.88 -2.71
C VAL A 34 -10.27 1.71 -3.69
N MET A 35 -9.07 1.18 -3.84
CA MET A 35 -8.85 0.01 -4.69
C MET A 35 -9.55 -1.21 -4.10
N SER A 36 -10.27 -1.95 -4.95
CA SER A 36 -10.85 -3.24 -4.55
C SER A 36 -9.76 -4.31 -4.51
N GLU A 37 -10.04 -5.39 -3.80
CA GLU A 37 -9.16 -6.56 -3.79
C GLU A 37 -8.90 -7.07 -5.20
N THR A 38 -9.94 -7.15 -6.03
CA THR A 38 -9.80 -7.57 -7.43
C THR A 38 -8.84 -6.68 -8.21
N THR A 39 -8.92 -5.36 -8.01
CA THR A 39 -8.02 -4.41 -8.64
C THR A 39 -6.57 -4.66 -8.22
N ILE A 40 -6.33 -4.84 -6.92
CA ILE A 40 -4.98 -5.11 -6.40
C ILE A 40 -4.42 -6.41 -6.97
N GLU A 41 -5.24 -7.45 -7.06
CA GLU A 41 -4.84 -8.74 -7.61
C GLU A 41 -4.46 -8.66 -9.09
N SER A 42 -4.99 -7.69 -9.82
CA SER A 42 -4.74 -7.51 -11.26
C SER A 42 -3.68 -6.45 -11.58
N LEU A 43 -3.05 -5.84 -10.58
CA LEU A 43 -2.03 -4.82 -10.82
C LEU A 43 -0.84 -5.37 -11.59
N LYS A 44 -0.30 -4.53 -12.47
CA LYS A 44 0.85 -4.83 -13.32
C LYS A 44 1.93 -3.80 -13.09
N LYS A 45 3.15 -4.14 -13.46
CA LYS A 45 4.29 -3.22 -13.50
C LYS A 45 4.89 -3.24 -14.89
N PRO A 46 5.59 -2.16 -15.31
CA PRO A 46 6.28 -2.16 -16.60
C PRO A 46 7.35 -3.25 -16.66
N ALA A 47 7.49 -3.89 -17.83
CA ALA A 47 8.54 -4.86 -18.05
C ALA A 47 9.92 -4.20 -17.98
N ASN A 48 10.95 -4.97 -17.60
CA ASN A 48 12.32 -4.46 -17.53
C ASN A 48 12.89 -4.12 -18.91
N THR A 49 12.39 -4.78 -19.94
CA THR A 49 12.84 -4.58 -21.33
C THR A 49 11.77 -3.84 -22.11
N ALA A 50 12.14 -2.76 -22.78
CA ALA A 50 11.21 -2.00 -23.62
C ALA A 50 10.63 -2.88 -24.72
N GLY A 51 9.30 -2.78 -24.92
CA GLY A 51 8.59 -3.56 -25.92
C GLY A 51 8.03 -4.88 -25.43
N ASP A 52 8.44 -5.35 -24.24
CA ASP A 52 7.85 -6.54 -23.64
C ASP A 52 6.50 -6.21 -22.97
N PRO A 53 5.61 -7.19 -22.83
CA PRO A 53 4.34 -6.98 -22.16
C PRO A 53 4.55 -6.70 -20.66
N ASP A 54 3.61 -5.95 -20.07
CA ASP A 54 3.64 -5.65 -18.65
C ASP A 54 3.62 -6.95 -17.82
N GLU A 55 4.29 -6.90 -16.67
CA GLU A 55 4.47 -8.05 -15.80
C GLU A 55 3.53 -8.01 -14.59
N ASP A 56 3.15 -9.18 -14.09
CA ASP A 56 2.46 -9.28 -12.82
C ASP A 56 3.41 -8.93 -11.67
N ILE A 57 2.88 -8.31 -10.64
CA ILE A 57 3.62 -8.11 -9.39
C ILE A 57 3.59 -9.40 -8.58
N SER A 58 4.56 -9.57 -7.68
CA SER A 58 4.65 -10.77 -6.86
C SER A 58 3.47 -10.90 -5.89
N ARG A 59 3.20 -12.13 -5.44
CA ARG A 59 2.20 -12.39 -4.40
C ARG A 59 2.49 -11.58 -3.13
N LYS A 60 3.77 -11.50 -2.76
CA LYS A 60 4.20 -10.73 -1.59
C LYS A 60 3.83 -9.25 -1.70
N THR A 61 4.02 -8.67 -2.88
CA THR A 61 3.66 -7.27 -3.15
C THR A 61 2.15 -7.07 -3.06
N LYS A 62 1.37 -7.98 -3.64
CA LYS A 62 -0.09 -7.92 -3.57
C LYS A 62 -0.57 -8.01 -2.13
N ASP A 63 -0.02 -8.94 -1.35
CA ASP A 63 -0.38 -9.12 0.06
C ASP A 63 -0.08 -7.88 0.89
N LEU A 64 1.04 -7.21 0.59
CA LEU A 64 1.40 -5.95 1.25
C LEU A 64 0.37 -4.86 0.94
N LEU A 65 0.00 -4.71 -0.32
CA LEU A 65 -1.01 -3.73 -0.73
C LEU A 65 -2.39 -4.03 -0.13
N LEU A 66 -2.74 -5.30 0.00
CA LEU A 66 -4.01 -5.71 0.61
C LEU A 66 -4.09 -5.36 2.10
N LYS A 67 -2.97 -5.11 2.76
CA LYS A 67 -2.93 -4.71 4.17
C LYS A 67 -3.12 -3.21 4.38
N VAL A 68 -3.04 -2.39 3.34
CA VAL A 68 -3.13 -0.93 3.47
C VAL A 68 -4.50 -0.50 4.04
N ALA A 69 -5.58 -1.00 3.49
CA ALA A 69 -6.93 -0.66 3.97
C ALA A 69 -7.18 -1.16 5.41
N PRO A 70 -6.84 -2.41 5.78
CA PRO A 70 -6.91 -2.84 7.19
C PRO A 70 -6.06 -1.98 8.13
N HIS A 71 -4.86 -1.56 7.70
CA HIS A 71 -4.02 -0.66 8.50
C HIS A 71 -4.69 0.69 8.72
N ASN A 72 -5.34 1.24 7.68
CA ASN A 72 -6.11 2.47 7.81
C ASN A 72 -7.21 2.33 8.85
N ARG A 73 -7.98 1.23 8.81
CA ARG A 73 -9.04 0.98 9.80
C ARG A 73 -8.47 0.86 11.22
N TYR A 74 -7.37 0.15 11.37
CA TYR A 74 -6.71 -0.02 12.67
C TYR A 74 -6.28 1.34 13.24
N PHE A 75 -5.64 2.17 12.42
CA PHE A 75 -5.21 3.51 12.84
C PHE A 75 -6.41 4.35 13.28
N CYS A 76 -7.48 4.36 12.48
CA CYS A 76 -8.68 5.13 12.80
C CYS A 76 -9.31 4.68 14.12
N GLN A 77 -9.40 3.38 14.36
CA GLN A 77 -9.93 2.83 15.62
C GLN A 77 -9.05 3.19 16.81
N LYS A 78 -7.74 3.07 16.64
CA LYS A 78 -6.78 3.35 17.72
C LYS A 78 -6.84 4.81 18.15
N HIS A 79 -6.99 5.73 17.20
CA HIS A 79 -6.97 7.17 17.47
C HIS A 79 -8.36 7.80 17.57
N GLY A 80 -9.42 7.02 17.41
CA GLY A 80 -10.79 7.52 17.53
C GLY A 80 -11.18 8.51 16.44
N VAL A 81 -10.63 8.35 15.23
CA VAL A 81 -10.90 9.23 14.10
C VAL A 81 -11.56 8.42 12.97
N THR A 82 -12.24 9.12 12.05
CA THR A 82 -12.90 8.49 10.91
C THR A 82 -12.07 8.54 9.65
N THR A 83 -11.09 9.43 9.58
CA THR A 83 -10.25 9.64 8.41
C THR A 83 -8.83 9.97 8.83
N ILE A 84 -7.86 9.44 8.10
CA ILE A 84 -6.45 9.79 8.29
C ILE A 84 -6.15 11.05 7.49
N THR A 85 -5.60 12.08 8.13
CA THR A 85 -5.22 13.33 7.48
C THR A 85 -3.85 13.20 6.80
N ASP A 86 -3.51 14.15 5.93
CA ASP A 86 -2.18 14.18 5.30
C ASP A 86 -1.07 14.30 6.36
N SER A 87 -1.31 15.05 7.44
CA SER A 87 -0.37 15.14 8.56
C SER A 87 -0.17 13.78 9.22
N ASP A 88 -1.24 13.02 9.41
CA ASP A 88 -1.18 11.69 10.01
C ASP A 88 -0.37 10.74 9.11
N TRP A 89 -0.63 10.76 7.80
CA TRP A 89 0.13 9.95 6.86
C TRP A 89 1.63 10.27 6.90
N SER A 90 1.96 11.56 6.97
CA SER A 90 3.35 12.01 6.99
C SER A 90 4.07 11.70 8.30
N ALA A 91 3.32 11.53 9.39
CA ALA A 91 3.87 11.20 10.71
C ALA A 91 3.97 9.70 10.97
N MET A 92 3.37 8.85 10.13
CA MET A 92 3.44 7.40 10.30
C MET A 92 4.86 6.88 10.11
N THR A 93 5.18 5.80 10.84
CA THR A 93 6.47 5.14 10.78
C THR A 93 6.30 3.65 10.51
N SER A 94 7.42 2.96 10.24
CA SER A 94 7.41 1.50 10.11
C SER A 94 6.99 0.83 11.41
N ASP A 95 7.26 1.44 12.56
CA ASP A 95 6.83 0.91 13.87
C ASP A 95 5.32 0.88 13.98
N ASP A 96 4.61 1.88 13.45
CA ASP A 96 3.15 1.89 13.41
C ASP A 96 2.60 0.71 12.62
N PHE A 97 3.22 0.40 11.50
CA PHE A 97 2.83 -0.73 10.67
C PHE A 97 3.14 -2.06 11.36
N ASP A 98 4.30 -2.16 12.00
CA ASP A 98 4.69 -3.37 12.76
C ASP A 98 3.72 -3.63 13.91
N GLU A 99 3.28 -2.58 14.62
CA GLU A 99 2.26 -2.70 15.67
C GLU A 99 0.95 -3.24 15.10
N PHE A 100 0.51 -2.71 13.97
CA PHE A 100 -0.68 -3.21 13.28
C PHE A 100 -0.54 -4.68 12.92
N LEU A 101 0.60 -5.08 12.34
CA LEU A 101 0.83 -6.47 11.95
C LEU A 101 0.75 -7.42 13.14
N GLY A 102 1.21 -6.97 14.32
CA GLY A 102 1.11 -7.76 15.54
C GLY A 102 -0.32 -8.00 16.01
N CYS A 103 -1.25 -7.16 15.60
CA CYS A 103 -2.67 -7.25 15.93
C CYS A 103 -3.53 -7.77 14.77
N TYR A 104 -2.96 -7.92 13.58
CA TYR A 104 -3.68 -8.28 12.38
C TYR A 104 -3.98 -9.77 12.33
N ASP A 105 -5.27 -10.09 12.11
CA ASP A 105 -5.72 -11.47 11.92
C ASP A 105 -6.46 -11.58 10.60
N PRO A 106 -5.87 -12.21 9.57
CA PRO A 106 -6.50 -12.32 8.25
C PRO A 106 -7.74 -13.20 8.25
N ASN A 107 -7.96 -13.96 9.32
CA ASN A 107 -9.10 -14.89 9.44
C ASN A 107 -10.27 -14.33 10.24
N SER A 108 -10.15 -13.09 10.71
CA SER A 108 -11.21 -12.47 11.51
C SER A 108 -12.00 -11.44 10.74
#